data_91f0cd41783900ba327c5276d1072794
#
_entry.id   91f0cd41783900ba327c5276d1072794
#
_cell.length_a   1.000
_cell.length_b   1.000
_cell.length_c   1.000
_cell.angle_alpha   90.00
_cell.angle_beta   90.00
_cell.angle_gamma   90.00
#
_symmetry.space_group_name_H-M   'P 1'
#
loop_
_entity.id
_entity.type
_entity.pdbx_description
1 polymer ?
#
loop_
_entity_poly.entity_id
_entity_poly.type
_entity_poly.pdbx_seq_one_letter_code
_entity_poly.pdbx_strand_id
1 'polypeptide(L)'
;MSLEFNRRSFLKYSAAAAVAVAGSSLLTGCGEDEYQKTGKIGSTLKLMGTFKMKDAPTFDNGTFKTTINIKCTTDKVPLCVTRGNFELTVNSTGKSKDDVDYLDTAITVKRQGAGSSGGKFDLTTDDGAQDFDITVTGVTLKDGDKVEFKYWPRIQASSGNSGYTRAFCTWKMTAKVDATTGKVTFE
;
A
#
# COMPACT_ATOMS: atom_id res chain seq x y z
N MET A 1 -47.38 23.23 -7.95
CA MET A 1 -47.15 21.89 -8.48
C MET A 1 -45.98 21.31 -7.71
N SER A 2 -46.26 20.43 -6.75
CA SER A 2 -45.23 19.72 -5.99
C SER A 2 -44.91 18.41 -6.72
N LEU A 3 -43.68 18.25 -7.14
CA LEU A 3 -43.19 16.97 -7.72
C LEU A 3 -42.94 15.99 -6.55
N GLU A 4 -43.89 15.10 -6.34
CA GLU A 4 -43.66 13.99 -5.44
C GLU A 4 -42.68 12.99 -6.09
N PHE A 5 -41.46 12.98 -5.58
CA PHE A 5 -40.44 11.99 -5.94
C PHE A 5 -40.76 10.68 -5.23
N ASN A 6 -41.38 9.75 -5.94
CA ASN A 6 -41.69 8.40 -5.43
C ASN A 6 -40.46 7.50 -5.57
N ARG A 7 -40.11 6.75 -4.50
CA ARG A 7 -38.96 5.82 -4.44
C ARG A 7 -38.91 4.80 -5.61
N ARG A 8 -40.06 4.51 -6.24
CA ARG A 8 -40.13 3.65 -7.43
C ARG A 8 -39.60 4.33 -8.70
N SER A 9 -39.65 5.66 -8.79
CA SER A 9 -39.11 6.42 -9.93
C SER A 9 -37.60 6.45 -9.88
N PHE A 10 -37.01 6.52 -8.69
CA PHE A 10 -35.56 6.52 -8.51
C PHE A 10 -34.91 5.23 -9.02
N LEU A 11 -35.54 4.07 -8.79
CA LEU A 11 -35.04 2.78 -9.26
C LEU A 11 -35.16 2.59 -10.78
N LYS A 12 -36.06 3.30 -11.46
CA LYS A 12 -36.17 3.24 -12.92
C LYS A 12 -35.15 4.08 -13.66
N TYR A 13 -34.66 5.14 -13.04
CA TYR A 13 -33.64 6.01 -13.64
C TYR A 13 -32.22 5.57 -13.30
N SER A 14 -32.01 4.77 -12.25
CA SER A 14 -30.69 4.22 -11.91
C SER A 14 -30.28 3.03 -12.79
N ALA A 15 -31.20 2.40 -13.52
CA ALA A 15 -30.91 1.28 -14.41
C ALA A 15 -30.44 1.68 -15.82
N ALA A 16 -30.50 2.98 -16.19
CA ALA A 16 -30.12 3.45 -17.53
C ALA A 16 -28.74 4.12 -17.61
N ALA A 17 -28.00 4.22 -16.50
CA ALA A 17 -26.68 4.83 -16.45
C ALA A 17 -25.53 3.80 -16.40
N ALA A 18 -25.78 2.55 -16.73
CA ALA A 18 -24.76 1.50 -16.79
C ALA A 18 -24.28 1.28 -18.22
N VAL A 19 -23.69 2.31 -18.86
CA VAL A 19 -22.96 2.14 -20.12
C VAL A 19 -21.70 2.99 -20.11
N ALA A 20 -20.58 2.27 -20.16
CA ALA A 20 -19.28 2.67 -20.69
C ALA A 20 -18.55 3.82 -19.99
N VAL A 21 -17.79 3.47 -18.95
CA VAL A 21 -16.45 4.06 -18.79
C VAL A 21 -15.45 2.93 -18.62
N ALA A 22 -15.04 2.36 -19.74
CA ALA A 22 -13.76 1.68 -19.83
C ALA A 22 -12.68 2.77 -19.71
N GLY A 23 -11.89 2.74 -18.62
CA GLY A 23 -10.68 3.54 -18.53
C GLY A 23 -10.79 4.82 -17.72
N SER A 24 -11.17 4.74 -16.44
CA SER A 24 -10.66 5.60 -15.38
C SER A 24 -11.16 5.08 -14.03
N SER A 25 -10.26 4.90 -13.12
CA SER A 25 -10.44 4.51 -11.74
C SER A 25 -11.26 5.56 -10.94
N LEU A 26 -12.57 5.59 -11.16
CA LEU A 26 -13.50 6.41 -10.38
C LEU A 26 -14.63 5.55 -9.79
N LEU A 27 -14.24 4.51 -9.08
CA LEU A 27 -15.05 3.93 -8.03
C LEU A 27 -14.29 4.12 -6.71
N THR A 28 -14.07 5.36 -6.33
CA THR A 28 -13.83 5.71 -4.94
C THR A 28 -15.18 5.61 -4.25
N GLY A 29 -15.53 4.38 -3.89
CA GLY A 29 -16.65 4.10 -3.01
C GLY A 29 -16.45 4.82 -1.68
N CYS A 30 -17.51 5.28 -1.11
CA CYS A 30 -17.69 5.89 0.19
C CYS A 30 -16.65 5.47 1.22
N GLY A 31 -15.82 6.43 1.70
CA GLY A 31 -15.13 6.30 2.97
C GLY A 31 -13.67 5.89 2.93
N GLU A 32 -12.87 6.26 1.91
CA GLU A 32 -11.43 6.31 2.16
C GLU A 32 -11.19 7.37 3.22
N ASP A 33 -10.71 6.92 4.37
CA ASP A 33 -10.22 7.82 5.41
C ASP A 33 -9.20 8.77 4.76
N GLU A 34 -9.30 10.06 5.05
CA GLU A 34 -8.40 11.09 4.53
C GLU A 34 -6.93 10.70 4.74
N TYR A 35 -6.67 9.91 5.78
CA TYR A 35 -5.34 9.48 6.22
C TYR A 35 -4.95 8.06 5.76
N GLN A 36 -5.83 7.33 5.07
CA GLN A 36 -5.55 5.97 4.59
C GLN A 36 -5.77 5.89 3.09
N LYS A 37 -4.75 5.45 2.37
CA LYS A 37 -4.80 5.29 0.91
C LYS A 37 -4.48 3.87 0.52
N THR A 38 -5.33 3.31 -0.32
CA THR A 38 -5.18 1.95 -0.82
C THR A 38 -5.05 1.95 -2.34
N GLY A 39 -4.18 1.10 -2.85
CA GLY A 39 -3.97 0.95 -4.29
C GLY A 39 -3.47 -0.44 -4.67
N LYS A 40 -3.28 -0.62 -5.97
CA LYS A 40 -2.67 -1.82 -6.57
C LYS A 40 -1.21 -1.56 -6.91
N ILE A 41 -0.48 -2.60 -7.31
CA ILE A 41 0.87 -2.48 -7.88
C ILE A 41 0.88 -1.41 -8.98
N GLY A 42 1.88 -0.53 -8.95
CA GLY A 42 2.02 0.58 -9.88
C GLY A 42 1.18 1.82 -9.57
N SER A 43 0.20 1.75 -8.65
CA SER A 43 -0.58 2.91 -8.22
C SER A 43 0.28 3.91 -7.46
N THR A 44 0.05 5.21 -7.74
CA THR A 44 0.63 6.30 -6.94
C THR A 44 -0.37 6.73 -5.88
N LEU A 45 -0.01 6.55 -4.62
CA LEU A 45 -0.81 6.95 -3.46
C LEU A 45 -0.35 8.32 -2.97
N LYS A 46 -1.30 9.18 -2.60
CA LYS A 46 -1.02 10.56 -2.19
C LYS A 46 -1.55 10.80 -0.78
N LEU A 47 -0.67 11.20 0.12
CA LEU A 47 -0.95 11.71 1.46
C LEU A 47 -0.19 13.01 1.68
N MET A 48 0.75 13.03 2.63
CA MET A 48 1.72 14.11 2.83
C MET A 48 2.94 13.99 1.89
N GLY A 49 2.88 13.06 0.97
CA GLY A 49 3.85 12.76 -0.06
C GLY A 49 3.21 11.96 -1.18
N THR A 50 4.01 11.55 -2.15
CA THR A 50 3.62 10.57 -3.17
C THR A 50 4.42 9.29 -2.96
N PHE A 51 3.71 8.17 -3.00
CA PHE A 51 4.24 6.85 -2.72
C PHE A 51 3.84 5.90 -3.85
N LYS A 52 4.81 5.22 -4.45
CA LYS A 52 4.55 4.31 -5.56
C LYS A 52 5.35 3.03 -5.41
N MET A 53 4.70 1.89 -5.42
CA MET A 53 5.35 0.61 -5.67
C MET A 53 5.70 0.58 -7.16
N LYS A 54 7.00 0.61 -7.50
CA LYS A 54 7.47 0.85 -8.87
C LYS A 54 7.10 -0.29 -9.80
N ASP A 55 7.43 -1.50 -9.38
CA ASP A 55 7.27 -2.71 -10.15
C ASP A 55 6.55 -3.77 -9.32
N ALA A 56 6.08 -4.82 -9.96
CA ALA A 56 5.56 -5.99 -9.26
C ALA A 56 6.64 -6.55 -8.33
N PRO A 57 6.28 -6.84 -7.06
CA PRO A 57 7.23 -7.47 -6.15
C PRO A 57 7.77 -8.79 -6.69
N THR A 58 8.92 -9.17 -6.21
CA THR A 58 9.49 -10.50 -6.45
C THR A 58 9.47 -11.32 -5.17
N PHE A 59 9.37 -12.63 -5.33
CA PHE A 59 9.43 -13.57 -4.22
C PHE A 59 10.32 -14.74 -4.60
N ASP A 60 11.30 -15.02 -3.75
CA ASP A 60 12.21 -16.15 -3.91
C ASP A 60 12.66 -16.65 -2.54
N ASN A 61 12.60 -17.98 -2.33
CA ASN A 61 13.10 -18.65 -1.13
C ASN A 61 12.69 -17.98 0.20
N GLY A 62 11.39 -17.68 0.35
CA GLY A 62 10.88 -17.05 1.57
C GLY A 62 11.22 -15.56 1.70
N THR A 63 11.68 -14.93 0.63
CA THR A 63 12.08 -13.53 0.61
C THR A 63 11.21 -12.75 -0.36
N PHE A 64 10.42 -11.81 0.17
CA PHE A 64 9.66 -10.84 -0.60
C PHE A 64 10.51 -9.58 -0.81
N LYS A 65 10.52 -9.04 -2.03
CA LYS A 65 11.27 -7.82 -2.37
C LYS A 65 10.41 -6.89 -3.20
N THR A 66 10.47 -5.60 -2.89
CA THR A 66 9.81 -4.54 -3.67
C THR A 66 10.61 -3.25 -3.61
N THR A 67 10.41 -2.36 -4.58
CA THR A 67 10.97 -1.00 -4.56
C THR A 67 9.83 0.00 -4.44
N ILE A 68 9.91 0.87 -3.43
CA ILE A 68 8.97 1.96 -3.21
C ILE A 68 9.64 3.28 -3.54
N ASN A 69 9.05 4.03 -4.47
CA ASN A 69 9.41 5.42 -4.72
C ASN A 69 8.65 6.32 -3.75
N ILE A 70 9.38 7.16 -3.03
CA ILE A 70 8.86 8.06 -2.00
C ILE A 70 9.31 9.48 -2.32
N LYS A 71 8.35 10.42 -2.37
CA LYS A 71 8.61 11.85 -2.51
C LYS A 71 7.83 12.61 -1.45
N CYS A 72 8.52 13.40 -0.64
CA CYS A 72 7.88 14.36 0.27
C CYS A 72 7.27 15.52 -0.54
N THR A 73 6.04 15.92 -0.20
CA THR A 73 5.34 17.04 -0.86
C THR A 73 4.85 18.09 0.14
N THR A 74 5.28 18.00 1.39
CA THR A 74 4.93 18.97 2.44
C THR A 74 6.18 19.49 3.14
N ASP A 75 6.23 20.79 3.36
CA ASP A 75 7.32 21.44 4.10
C ASP A 75 7.10 21.41 5.63
N LYS A 76 5.92 20.97 6.06
CA LYS A 76 5.56 20.99 7.48
C LYS A 76 6.36 19.99 8.30
N VAL A 77 6.67 18.84 7.72
CA VAL A 77 7.32 17.73 8.43
C VAL A 77 7.97 16.76 7.46
N PRO A 78 9.18 16.25 7.77
CA PRO A 78 9.81 15.24 6.94
C PRO A 78 9.05 13.91 6.98
N LEU A 79 9.15 13.13 5.90
CA LEU A 79 8.72 11.74 5.88
C LEU A 79 9.80 10.87 6.48
N CYS A 80 9.42 9.96 7.36
CA CYS A 80 10.35 9.02 7.96
C CYS A 80 10.35 7.70 7.18
N VAL A 81 11.54 7.18 6.89
CA VAL A 81 11.71 5.89 6.23
C VAL A 81 12.70 5.06 7.04
N THR A 82 12.17 4.07 7.75
CA THR A 82 12.93 3.06 8.50
C THR A 82 12.24 1.71 8.33
N ARG A 83 12.86 0.62 8.78
CA ARG A 83 12.23 -0.70 8.78
C ARG A 83 10.88 -0.72 9.52
N GLY A 84 10.76 0.00 10.65
CA GLY A 84 9.53 0.10 11.42
C GLY A 84 8.40 0.91 10.77
N ASN A 85 8.64 1.50 9.58
CA ASN A 85 7.59 2.17 8.79
C ASN A 85 6.89 1.23 7.82
N PHE A 86 7.28 -0.04 7.74
CA PHE A 86 6.74 -1.00 6.79
C PHE A 86 6.16 -2.22 7.49
N GLU A 87 5.16 -2.82 6.85
CA GLU A 87 4.53 -4.07 7.24
C GLU A 87 4.16 -4.85 5.98
N LEU A 88 4.36 -6.16 6.03
CA LEU A 88 3.79 -7.09 5.06
C LEU A 88 2.83 -8.01 5.81
N THR A 89 1.58 -8.04 5.39
CA THR A 89 0.55 -8.94 5.93
C THR A 89 0.19 -9.96 4.87
N VAL A 90 0.17 -11.24 5.23
CA VAL A 90 -0.28 -12.35 4.38
C VAL A 90 -1.50 -13.00 5.00
N ASN A 91 -2.57 -13.13 4.22
CA ASN A 91 -3.81 -13.75 4.63
C ASN A 91 -4.23 -14.85 3.65
N SER A 92 -4.07 -16.09 4.07
CA SER A 92 -4.39 -17.27 3.26
C SER A 92 -5.89 -17.62 3.27
N THR A 93 -6.64 -17.21 4.27
CA THR A 93 -8.04 -17.62 4.45
C THR A 93 -9.05 -16.52 4.16
N GLY A 94 -8.57 -15.27 3.99
CA GLY A 94 -9.42 -14.08 3.86
C GLY A 94 -10.08 -13.63 5.17
N LYS A 95 -9.68 -14.22 6.31
CA LYS A 95 -10.16 -13.84 7.65
C LYS A 95 -9.02 -13.18 8.42
N SER A 96 -9.20 -11.94 8.86
CA SER A 96 -8.14 -11.14 9.51
C SER A 96 -7.49 -11.80 10.73
N LYS A 97 -8.20 -12.71 11.42
CA LYS A 97 -7.64 -13.48 12.54
C LYS A 97 -6.55 -14.48 12.14
N ASP A 98 -6.44 -14.78 10.85
CA ASP A 98 -5.46 -15.70 10.28
C ASP A 98 -4.35 -14.95 9.53
N ASP A 99 -4.27 -13.61 9.73
CA ASP A 99 -3.22 -12.78 9.17
C ASP A 99 -1.88 -13.14 9.81
N VAL A 100 -0.86 -13.20 8.97
CA VAL A 100 0.55 -13.32 9.40
C VAL A 100 1.23 -12.00 9.06
N ASP A 101 1.64 -11.28 10.10
CA ASP A 101 2.29 -9.98 9.96
C ASP A 101 3.80 -10.11 10.07
N TYR A 102 4.49 -9.57 9.08
CA TYR A 102 5.95 -9.47 9.05
C TYR A 102 6.33 -8.02 9.32
N LEU A 103 6.96 -7.80 10.47
CA LEU A 103 7.28 -6.48 11.00
C LEU A 103 8.77 -6.35 11.28
N ASP A 104 9.22 -5.13 11.45
CA ASP A 104 10.52 -4.68 11.97
C ASP A 104 11.70 -5.62 11.72
N THR A 105 11.89 -6.68 12.53
CA THR A 105 13.05 -7.58 12.43
C THR A 105 13.10 -8.41 11.15
N ALA A 106 11.96 -8.68 10.52
CA ALA A 106 11.87 -9.35 9.23
C ALA A 106 12.17 -8.40 8.06
N ILE A 107 12.16 -7.08 8.28
CA ILE A 107 12.23 -6.07 7.24
C ILE A 107 13.60 -5.40 7.18
N THR A 108 14.14 -5.29 5.98
CA THR A 108 15.33 -4.50 5.67
C THR A 108 14.97 -3.41 4.67
N VAL A 109 15.45 -2.20 4.91
CA VAL A 109 15.24 -1.02 4.06
C VAL A 109 16.59 -0.50 3.58
N LYS A 110 16.72 -0.28 2.27
CA LYS A 110 17.92 0.29 1.65
C LYS A 110 17.52 1.41 0.69
N ARG A 111 18.03 2.61 0.90
CA ARG A 111 17.92 3.71 -0.07
C ARG A 111 18.83 3.40 -1.26
N GLN A 112 18.30 3.48 -2.49
CA GLN A 112 19.14 3.32 -3.69
C GLN A 112 20.15 4.47 -3.79
N GLY A 113 21.38 4.13 -4.19
CA GLY A 113 22.47 5.11 -4.24
C GLY A 113 23.14 5.43 -2.89
N ALA A 114 22.61 4.95 -1.77
CA ALA A 114 23.27 5.07 -0.46
C ALA A 114 24.19 3.88 -0.19
N GLY A 115 25.35 4.14 0.39
CA GLY A 115 26.37 3.11 0.65
C GLY A 115 26.02 2.10 1.75
N SER A 116 24.97 2.32 2.56
CA SER A 116 24.60 1.45 3.67
C SER A 116 23.11 1.07 3.64
N SER A 117 22.80 -0.15 4.07
CA SER A 117 21.43 -0.59 4.38
C SER A 117 21.14 -0.35 5.86
N GLY A 118 19.88 -0.04 6.20
CA GLY A 118 19.41 -0.06 7.58
C GLY A 118 19.51 1.27 8.34
N GLY A 119 19.48 2.41 7.67
CA GLY A 119 19.40 3.72 8.31
C GLY A 119 17.99 4.23 8.55
N LYS A 120 17.89 5.31 9.34
CA LYS A 120 16.73 6.19 9.36
C LYS A 120 16.96 7.27 8.31
N PHE A 121 15.96 7.48 7.44
CA PHE A 121 15.97 8.55 6.45
C PHE A 121 14.79 9.48 6.75
N ASP A 122 15.06 10.76 6.90
CA ASP A 122 14.05 11.81 7.02
C ASP A 122 14.05 12.58 5.68
N LEU A 123 12.99 12.40 4.88
CA LEU A 123 12.88 13.01 3.55
C LEU A 123 12.10 14.32 3.64
N THR A 124 12.68 15.36 3.10
CA THR A 124 12.08 16.70 2.92
C THR A 124 11.67 16.91 1.46
N THR A 125 11.08 18.06 1.15
CA THR A 125 10.76 18.47 -0.23
C THR A 125 12.02 18.61 -1.10
N ASP A 126 13.16 18.95 -0.50
CA ASP A 126 14.43 19.18 -1.18
C ASP A 126 15.11 17.89 -1.65
N ASP A 127 14.79 16.75 -1.01
CA ASP A 127 15.36 15.44 -1.38
C ASP A 127 14.86 14.91 -2.74
N GLY A 128 13.77 15.47 -3.27
CA GLY A 128 13.14 14.96 -4.47
C GLY A 128 12.52 13.56 -4.26
N ALA A 129 12.35 12.83 -5.35
CA ALA A 129 11.85 11.46 -5.30
C ALA A 129 13.01 10.48 -5.03
N GLN A 130 12.85 9.59 -4.06
CA GLN A 130 13.86 8.62 -3.66
C GLN A 130 13.31 7.19 -3.76
N ASP A 131 14.14 6.27 -4.20
CA ASP A 131 13.81 4.85 -4.29
C ASP A 131 14.38 4.07 -3.10
N PHE A 132 13.51 3.25 -2.50
CA PHE A 132 13.86 2.38 -1.38
C PHE A 132 13.58 0.93 -1.74
N ASP A 133 14.61 0.11 -1.66
CA ASP A 133 14.47 -1.34 -1.77
C ASP A 133 14.09 -1.92 -0.40
N ILE A 134 12.96 -2.60 -0.38
CA ILE A 134 12.42 -3.24 0.82
C ILE A 134 12.52 -4.74 0.63
N THR A 135 13.13 -5.40 1.61
CA THR A 135 13.23 -6.86 1.66
C THR A 135 12.56 -7.36 2.93
N VAL A 136 11.67 -8.35 2.80
CA VAL A 136 11.02 -9.03 3.92
C VAL A 136 11.39 -10.50 3.86
N THR A 137 11.95 -11.01 4.94
CA THR A 137 12.44 -12.41 5.04
C THR A 137 11.52 -13.28 5.89
N GLY A 138 11.60 -14.60 5.69
CA GLY A 138 10.80 -15.57 6.43
C GLY A 138 9.34 -15.66 5.96
N VAL A 139 9.02 -15.07 4.81
CA VAL A 139 7.65 -15.03 4.26
C VAL A 139 7.27 -16.41 3.71
N THR A 140 6.05 -16.83 3.99
CA THR A 140 5.45 -18.03 3.38
C THR A 140 4.27 -17.61 2.54
N LEU A 141 4.20 -18.06 1.29
CA LEU A 141 3.13 -17.75 0.35
C LEU A 141 2.59 -19.02 -0.30
N LYS A 142 1.27 -19.02 -0.51
CA LYS A 142 0.54 -20.05 -1.27
C LYS A 142 -0.23 -19.38 -2.40
N ASP A 143 -0.64 -20.18 -3.38
CA ASP A 143 -1.49 -19.69 -4.45
C ASP A 143 -2.81 -19.11 -3.90
N GLY A 144 -3.15 -17.91 -4.36
CA GLY A 144 -4.36 -17.21 -3.95
C GLY A 144 -4.25 -16.38 -2.66
N ASP A 145 -3.12 -16.44 -1.93
CA ASP A 145 -2.93 -15.64 -0.71
C ASP A 145 -3.11 -14.15 -1.00
N LYS A 146 -3.82 -13.46 -0.10
CA LYS A 146 -3.96 -12.01 -0.13
C LYS A 146 -2.81 -11.39 0.61
N VAL A 147 -2.11 -10.50 -0.07
CA VAL A 147 -0.92 -9.83 0.46
C VAL A 147 -1.18 -8.34 0.51
N GLU A 148 -0.97 -7.75 1.67
CA GLU A 148 -1.03 -6.31 1.89
C GLU A 148 0.35 -5.80 2.29
N PHE A 149 0.89 -4.86 1.53
CA PHE A 149 2.12 -4.16 1.88
C PHE A 149 1.77 -2.75 2.31
N LYS A 150 2.14 -2.37 3.54
CA LYS A 150 1.81 -1.08 4.14
C LYS A 150 3.05 -0.24 4.40
N TYR A 151 2.89 1.06 4.27
CA TYR A 151 3.87 2.07 4.64
C TYR A 151 3.23 3.18 5.44
N TRP A 152 3.76 3.43 6.64
CA TRP A 152 3.42 4.57 7.49
C TRP A 152 4.46 5.67 7.30
N PRO A 153 4.13 6.79 6.65
CA PRO A 153 5.11 7.85 6.38
C PRO A 153 5.61 8.55 7.65
N ARG A 154 4.95 8.30 8.79
CA ARG A 154 5.32 8.88 10.08
C ARG A 154 4.99 7.94 11.23
N ILE A 155 5.93 7.09 11.59
CA ILE A 155 5.92 6.48 12.92
C ILE A 155 6.73 7.39 13.84
N GLN A 156 6.08 7.99 14.83
CA GLN A 156 6.80 8.49 15.97
C GLN A 156 7.00 7.32 16.95
N ALA A 157 8.21 6.83 17.01
CA ALA A 157 8.59 5.73 17.88
C ALA A 157 8.62 6.12 19.37
N SER A 158 8.26 7.34 19.74
CA SER A 158 8.25 7.76 21.14
C SER A 158 7.26 8.87 21.41
N SER A 159 6.54 8.70 22.49
CA SER A 159 5.70 9.67 23.20
C SER A 159 4.39 10.10 22.52
N GLY A 160 3.31 9.40 22.82
CA GLY A 160 2.02 10.04 23.12
C GLY A 160 1.22 10.71 22.01
N ASN A 161 1.73 10.85 20.80
CA ASN A 161 1.02 11.46 19.70
C ASN A 161 0.37 10.42 18.78
N SER A 162 -0.77 9.91 19.21
CA SER A 162 -1.59 8.94 18.48
C SER A 162 -2.15 9.44 17.13
N GLY A 163 -2.00 10.72 16.80
CA GLY A 163 -2.55 11.31 15.58
C GLY A 163 -1.85 10.89 14.28
N TYR A 164 -0.61 10.47 14.33
CA TYR A 164 0.18 10.14 13.14
C TYR A 164 0.21 8.65 12.79
N THR A 165 -0.21 7.78 13.67
CA THR A 165 -0.30 6.34 13.44
C THR A 165 -1.46 5.94 12.55
N ARG A 166 -2.34 6.88 12.19
CA ARG A 166 -3.49 6.64 11.31
C ARG A 166 -3.19 6.84 9.83
N ALA A 167 -2.10 7.56 9.50
CA ALA A 167 -1.77 7.86 8.10
C ALA A 167 -0.90 6.75 7.52
N PHE A 168 -1.46 5.96 6.59
CA PHE A 168 -0.71 4.91 5.90
C PHE A 168 -1.19 4.68 4.47
N CYS A 169 -0.30 4.11 3.68
CA CYS A 169 -0.58 3.63 2.34
C CYS A 169 -0.53 2.11 2.31
N THR A 170 -1.48 1.48 1.62
CA THR A 170 -1.55 0.02 1.46
C THR A 170 -1.57 -0.35 -0.02
N TRP A 171 -0.70 -1.24 -0.44
CA TRP A 171 -0.80 -1.92 -1.74
C TRP A 171 -1.33 -3.32 -1.50
N LYS A 172 -2.46 -3.62 -2.17
CA LYS A 172 -3.11 -4.93 -2.10
C LYS A 172 -2.80 -5.72 -3.35
N MET A 173 -2.47 -6.98 -3.16
CA MET A 173 -2.12 -7.90 -4.24
C MET A 173 -2.53 -9.32 -3.89
N THR A 174 -2.53 -10.19 -4.91
CA THR A 174 -2.78 -11.62 -4.74
C THR A 174 -1.56 -12.38 -5.23
N ALA A 175 -1.04 -13.30 -4.42
CA ALA A 175 0.03 -14.20 -4.83
C ALA A 175 -0.51 -15.25 -5.79
N LYS A 176 0.21 -15.48 -6.88
CA LYS A 176 -0.02 -16.55 -7.86
C LYS A 176 1.21 -17.44 -7.91
N VAL A 177 1.02 -18.70 -7.61
CA VAL A 177 2.09 -19.69 -7.63
C VAL A 177 1.95 -20.57 -8.88
N ASP A 178 2.92 -20.52 -9.75
CA ASP A 178 2.99 -21.44 -10.88
C ASP A 178 3.24 -22.87 -10.39
N ALA A 179 2.30 -23.77 -10.66
CA ALA A 179 2.31 -25.14 -10.15
C ALA A 179 3.48 -25.98 -10.68
N THR A 180 4.06 -25.59 -11.82
CA THR A 180 5.15 -26.34 -12.46
C THR A 180 6.52 -25.87 -11.97
N THR A 181 6.70 -24.56 -11.85
CA THR A 181 8.00 -23.96 -11.54
C THR A 181 8.12 -23.51 -10.09
N GLY A 182 7.02 -23.44 -9.34
CA GLY A 182 6.97 -22.85 -8.02
C GLY A 182 7.19 -21.34 -7.98
N LYS A 183 7.28 -20.69 -9.15
CA LYS A 183 7.49 -19.24 -9.24
C LYS A 183 6.26 -18.50 -8.75
N VAL A 184 6.49 -17.51 -7.87
CA VAL A 184 5.43 -16.63 -7.38
C VAL A 184 5.42 -15.33 -8.17
N THR A 185 4.24 -14.89 -8.57
CA THR A 185 3.96 -13.59 -9.14
C THR A 185 2.84 -12.90 -8.38
N PHE A 186 2.69 -11.59 -8.54
CA PHE A 186 1.68 -10.80 -7.84
C PHE A 186 0.81 -10.04 -8.84
N GLU A 187 -0.52 -10.03 -8.58
CA GLU A 187 -1.52 -9.31 -9.37
C GLU A 187 -2.49 -8.48 -8.51
#